data_973e49ba9b002d061457f7fe86a0599e
#
_entry.id   973e49ba9b002d061457f7fe86a0599e
#
_cell.length_a   1.000
_cell.length_b   1.000
_cell.length_c   1.000
_cell.angle_alpha   90.00
_cell.angle_beta   90.00
_cell.angle_gamma   90.00
#
_symmetry.space_group_name_H-M   'P 1'
#
loop_
_entity.id
_entity.type
_entity.pdbx_description
1 polymer ?
#
loop_
_entity_poly.entity_id
_entity_poly.type
_entity_poly.pdbx_seq_one_letter_code
_entity_poly.pdbx_strand_id
1 'polypeptide(L)'
;MTALPAGGSEGPAPSAWHAGEQALQARAGVHERMAAVGEVVVRDHMPDQHRELFEKLPTLLLGAIDAQGQPWATMLAGPPGFVHTPHAQRMDVATAIDAADPVMAALAAHGTGAPVGVLGLEPHTRRRNRMNGHVVRWGAQQGLSITVAQSFGNCPKYIQARAPGLRAAVTPPQPAQALGPALDADALALIARSDTLFIASASAARPGAQRGEGVDISHRGGEPGFVLAKHTTEGLELWLPDYPGNLFFNTLGNLAQHPLTGLLWVDYEDGGLLHVAARAELLWGEADRAPWPGAQRVLRLQVLGGVWRAQALPWRWTVAQPAPQFQAMRQAATAAPATPGA
;
A
#
# COMPACT_ATOMS: atom_id res chain seq x y z
N MET A 1 47.32 -5.43 38.87
CA MET A 1 47.12 -5.63 37.42
C MET A 1 45.64 -5.96 37.23
N THR A 2 44.87 -4.94 36.90
CA THR A 2 43.43 -5.07 36.71
C THR A 2 43.18 -5.22 35.20
N ALA A 3 42.69 -6.37 34.81
CA ALA A 3 42.37 -6.65 33.39
C ALA A 3 41.20 -5.78 32.93
N LEU A 4 41.37 -5.08 31.81
CA LEU A 4 40.31 -4.37 31.09
C LEU A 4 39.35 -5.42 30.50
N PRO A 5 38.02 -5.15 30.49
CA PRO A 5 37.09 -6.06 29.85
C PRO A 5 37.29 -5.96 28.32
N ALA A 6 37.33 -7.14 27.69
CA ALA A 6 37.36 -7.25 26.23
C ALA A 6 36.13 -6.60 25.64
N GLY A 7 36.33 -5.59 24.77
CA GLY A 7 35.28 -4.98 23.99
C GLY A 7 34.66 -6.05 23.09
N GLY A 8 33.43 -6.40 23.37
CA GLY A 8 32.60 -7.18 22.47
C GLY A 8 32.45 -6.40 21.18
N SER A 9 32.83 -6.95 20.05
CA SER A 9 32.52 -6.45 18.73
C SER A 9 30.99 -6.54 18.55
N GLU A 10 30.29 -5.44 18.75
CA GLU A 10 28.91 -5.34 18.29
C GLU A 10 28.95 -5.60 16.78
N GLY A 11 28.32 -6.68 16.36
CA GLY A 11 28.11 -6.95 14.93
C GLY A 11 27.39 -5.76 14.29
N PRO A 12 27.49 -5.58 12.96
CA PRO A 12 26.84 -4.48 12.29
C PRO A 12 25.35 -4.44 12.67
N ALA A 13 24.84 -3.27 12.99
CA ALA A 13 23.44 -3.07 13.35
C ALA A 13 22.53 -3.71 12.27
N PRO A 14 21.45 -4.43 12.65
CA PRO A 14 20.59 -5.09 11.70
C PRO A 14 20.01 -4.08 10.71
N SER A 15 20.09 -4.38 9.41
CA SER A 15 19.62 -3.52 8.32
C SER A 15 18.18 -3.06 8.54
N ALA A 16 17.86 -1.83 8.11
CA ALA A 16 16.49 -1.32 8.06
C ALA A 16 15.62 -2.05 7.01
N TRP A 17 16.26 -2.76 6.09
CA TRP A 17 15.65 -3.44 4.96
C TRP A 17 15.75 -4.97 5.13
N HIS A 18 14.66 -5.69 4.87
CA HIS A 18 14.68 -7.14 4.85
C HIS A 18 15.36 -7.69 3.57
N ALA A 19 15.64 -8.98 3.52
CA ALA A 19 16.44 -9.60 2.46
C ALA A 19 15.85 -9.41 1.04
N GLY A 20 14.53 -9.40 0.88
CA GLY A 20 13.87 -9.15 -0.41
C GLY A 20 14.11 -7.74 -0.94
N GLU A 21 14.03 -6.72 -0.07
CA GLU A 21 14.34 -5.33 -0.43
C GLU A 21 15.80 -5.18 -0.83
N GLN A 22 16.71 -5.74 -0.03
CA GLN A 22 18.15 -5.70 -0.29
C GLN A 22 18.51 -6.37 -1.63
N ALA A 23 17.90 -7.51 -1.95
CA ALA A 23 18.12 -8.20 -3.22
C ALA A 23 17.71 -7.34 -4.43
N LEU A 24 16.57 -6.63 -4.34
CA LEU A 24 16.12 -5.75 -5.41
C LEU A 24 16.92 -4.45 -5.48
N GLN A 25 17.36 -3.91 -4.35
CA GLN A 25 18.29 -2.78 -4.30
C GLN A 25 19.65 -3.13 -4.94
N ALA A 26 20.17 -4.33 -4.68
CA ALA A 26 21.38 -4.85 -5.33
C ALA A 26 21.19 -5.00 -6.82
N ARG A 27 20.06 -5.61 -7.27
CA ARG A 27 19.72 -5.74 -8.70
C ARG A 27 19.61 -4.39 -9.41
N ALA A 28 19.15 -3.35 -8.69
CA ALA A 28 19.06 -1.99 -9.21
C ALA A 28 20.35 -1.18 -9.08
N GLY A 29 21.45 -1.74 -8.52
CA GLY A 29 22.72 -1.07 -8.32
C GLY A 29 22.70 0.05 -7.27
N VAL A 30 21.80 -0.03 -6.28
CA VAL A 30 21.59 1.05 -5.28
C VAL A 30 21.71 0.58 -3.84
N HIS A 31 22.15 -0.66 -3.60
CA HIS A 31 22.15 -1.30 -2.27
C HIS A 31 22.90 -0.49 -1.21
N GLU A 32 24.14 -0.11 -1.45
CA GLU A 32 24.97 0.65 -0.49
C GLU A 32 24.33 2.00 -0.14
N ARG A 33 23.85 2.71 -1.17
CA ARG A 33 23.15 3.98 -0.97
C ARG A 33 21.88 3.80 -0.14
N MET A 34 21.11 2.75 -0.38
CA MET A 34 19.86 2.50 0.36
C MET A 34 20.14 2.00 1.77
N ALA A 35 21.23 1.30 2.03
CA ALA A 35 21.65 0.94 3.37
C ALA A 35 21.86 2.21 4.23
N ALA A 36 22.65 3.16 3.76
CA ALA A 36 22.88 4.43 4.44
C ALA A 36 21.60 5.28 4.60
N VAL A 37 20.75 5.32 3.57
CA VAL A 37 19.46 6.04 3.62
C VAL A 37 18.52 5.41 4.65
N GLY A 38 18.47 4.07 4.73
CA GLY A 38 17.60 3.36 5.66
C GLY A 38 17.86 3.67 7.13
N GLU A 39 19.11 3.80 7.52
CA GLU A 39 19.52 4.15 8.89
C GLU A 39 19.00 5.52 9.33
N VAL A 40 18.88 6.47 8.40
CA VAL A 40 18.44 7.84 8.69
C VAL A 40 16.92 8.00 8.56
N VAL A 41 16.33 7.34 7.55
CA VAL A 41 14.94 7.61 7.13
C VAL A 41 13.95 6.70 7.84
N VAL A 42 14.29 5.41 8.07
CA VAL A 42 13.41 4.44 8.71
C VAL A 42 13.57 4.53 10.23
N ARG A 43 12.58 5.11 10.88
CA ARG A 43 12.56 5.35 12.33
C ARG A 43 11.64 4.37 13.03
N ASP A 44 11.92 4.05 14.26
CA ASP A 44 11.09 3.25 15.19
C ASP A 44 9.99 4.08 15.86
N HIS A 45 9.82 5.32 15.44
CA HIS A 45 8.86 6.27 15.97
C HIS A 45 8.33 7.21 14.89
N MET A 46 7.17 7.80 15.11
CA MET A 46 6.60 8.84 14.26
C MET A 46 7.12 10.22 14.70
N PRO A 47 7.88 10.96 13.86
CA PRO A 47 8.17 12.37 14.11
C PRO A 47 6.87 13.19 14.23
N ASP A 48 6.90 14.32 14.92
CA ASP A 48 5.71 15.17 15.13
C ASP A 48 5.02 15.51 13.80
N GLN A 49 5.77 15.82 12.77
CA GLN A 49 5.26 16.08 11.43
C GLN A 49 4.46 14.91 10.83
N HIS A 50 4.78 13.64 11.18
CA HIS A 50 4.00 12.47 10.76
C HIS A 50 2.74 12.35 11.61
N ARG A 51 2.84 12.56 12.91
CA ARG A 51 1.72 12.52 13.86
C ARG A 51 0.66 13.55 13.48
N GLU A 52 1.06 14.81 13.25
CA GLU A 52 0.19 15.88 12.76
C GLU A 52 -0.52 15.54 11.44
N LEU A 53 0.16 14.84 10.53
CA LEU A 53 -0.50 14.39 9.30
C LEU A 53 -1.57 13.35 9.63
N PHE A 54 -1.25 12.30 10.37
CA PHE A 54 -2.19 11.22 10.66
C PHE A 54 -3.44 11.72 11.39
N GLU A 55 -3.28 12.60 12.39
CA GLU A 55 -4.39 13.08 13.23
C GLU A 55 -5.42 13.94 12.48
N LYS A 56 -5.01 14.63 11.41
CA LYS A 56 -5.94 15.46 10.62
C LYS A 56 -6.65 14.72 9.48
N LEU A 57 -6.22 13.49 9.15
CA LEU A 57 -6.78 12.77 8.02
C LEU A 57 -8.19 12.25 8.33
N PRO A 58 -9.14 12.37 7.37
CA PRO A 58 -10.47 11.78 7.47
C PRO A 58 -10.51 10.31 7.02
N THR A 59 -9.40 9.81 6.47
CA THR A 59 -9.25 8.43 6.02
C THR A 59 -7.86 7.90 6.35
N LEU A 60 -7.77 6.60 6.60
CA LEU A 60 -6.53 5.90 6.88
C LEU A 60 -6.50 4.59 6.09
N LEU A 61 -5.42 4.33 5.39
CA LEU A 61 -5.22 3.07 4.69
C LEU A 61 -4.53 2.08 5.61
N LEU A 62 -5.05 0.85 5.64
CA LEU A 62 -4.57 -0.22 6.51
C LEU A 62 -4.38 -1.49 5.71
N GLY A 63 -3.24 -2.14 5.91
CA GLY A 63 -2.91 -3.47 5.40
C GLY A 63 -2.74 -4.45 6.55
N ALA A 64 -3.26 -5.66 6.40
CA ALA A 64 -3.04 -6.79 7.31
C ALA A 64 -2.93 -8.09 6.53
N ILE A 65 -2.54 -9.16 7.21
CA ILE A 65 -2.40 -10.50 6.65
C ILE A 65 -3.33 -11.45 7.39
N ASP A 66 -4.03 -12.32 6.67
CA ASP A 66 -4.91 -13.30 7.27
C ASP A 66 -4.17 -14.60 7.70
N ALA A 67 -4.89 -15.52 8.29
CA ALA A 67 -4.34 -16.79 8.77
C ALA A 67 -3.80 -17.69 7.65
N GLN A 68 -4.22 -17.48 6.40
CA GLN A 68 -3.74 -18.16 5.21
C GLN A 68 -2.51 -17.51 4.59
N GLY A 69 -2.06 -16.40 5.17
CA GLY A 69 -0.93 -15.64 4.64
C GLY A 69 -1.30 -14.71 3.48
N GLN A 70 -2.59 -14.44 3.26
CA GLN A 70 -3.06 -13.52 2.22
C GLN A 70 -3.08 -12.09 2.77
N PRO A 71 -2.29 -11.15 2.21
CA PRO A 71 -2.39 -9.75 2.54
C PRO A 71 -3.69 -9.15 2.01
N TRP A 72 -4.29 -8.26 2.79
CA TRP A 72 -5.46 -7.48 2.43
C TRP A 72 -5.21 -6.00 2.68
N ALA A 73 -5.89 -5.14 1.91
CA ALA A 73 -5.85 -3.69 2.07
C ALA A 73 -7.25 -3.14 2.27
N THR A 74 -7.41 -2.15 3.14
CA THR A 74 -8.68 -1.41 3.31
C THR A 74 -8.44 0.07 3.53
N MET A 75 -9.50 0.87 3.41
CA MET A 75 -9.54 2.27 3.81
C MET A 75 -10.55 2.45 4.94
N LEU A 76 -10.07 2.92 6.08
CA LEU A 76 -10.89 3.33 7.20
C LEU A 76 -11.28 4.80 7.04
N ALA A 77 -12.43 5.17 7.58
CA ALA A 77 -12.90 6.54 7.59
C ALA A 77 -13.45 6.92 8.98
N GLY A 78 -13.27 8.19 9.33
CA GLY A 78 -13.79 8.74 10.58
C GLY A 78 -13.82 10.26 10.57
N PRO A 79 -14.44 10.87 11.58
CA PRO A 79 -14.36 12.31 11.78
C PRO A 79 -12.90 12.71 12.09
N PRO A 80 -12.51 13.99 11.87
CA PRO A 80 -11.20 14.47 12.28
C PRO A 80 -10.86 14.08 13.71
N GLY A 81 -9.65 13.54 13.94
CA GLY A 81 -9.23 13.01 15.24
C GLY A 81 -9.60 11.54 15.48
N PHE A 82 -10.24 10.83 14.52
CA PHE A 82 -10.43 9.39 14.65
C PHE A 82 -9.10 8.60 14.69
N VAL A 83 -8.04 9.18 14.15
CA VAL A 83 -6.66 8.75 14.37
C VAL A 83 -6.06 9.66 15.43
N HIS A 84 -5.53 9.08 16.50
CA HIS A 84 -4.85 9.77 17.57
C HIS A 84 -3.49 9.14 17.83
N THR A 85 -2.48 9.96 18.06
CA THR A 85 -1.11 9.52 18.31
C THR A 85 -0.65 10.01 19.68
N PRO A 86 -0.99 9.29 20.79
CA PRO A 86 -0.73 9.75 22.15
C PRO A 86 0.76 10.02 22.43
N HIS A 87 1.62 9.26 21.79
CA HIS A 87 3.07 9.49 21.77
C HIS A 87 3.69 8.94 20.46
N ALA A 88 4.96 9.21 20.23
CA ALA A 88 5.64 8.94 18.97
C ALA A 88 5.66 7.45 18.54
N GLN A 89 5.48 6.53 19.48
CA GLN A 89 5.53 5.08 19.23
C GLN A 89 4.14 4.42 19.27
N ARG A 90 3.05 5.22 19.27
CA ARG A 90 1.70 4.69 19.34
C ARG A 90 0.73 5.44 18.45
N MET A 91 -0.13 4.68 17.78
CA MET A 91 -1.29 5.17 17.05
C MET A 91 -2.54 4.45 17.57
N ASP A 92 -3.55 5.22 17.92
CA ASP A 92 -4.89 4.76 18.27
C ASP A 92 -5.87 5.18 17.16
N VAL A 93 -6.71 4.25 16.70
CA VAL A 93 -7.69 4.48 15.64
C VAL A 93 -9.08 4.15 16.18
N ALA A 94 -9.93 5.16 16.28
CA ALA A 94 -11.33 4.99 16.65
C ALA A 94 -12.12 4.53 15.42
N THR A 95 -12.29 3.23 15.29
CA THR A 95 -13.00 2.62 14.17
C THR A 95 -13.95 1.53 14.65
N ALA A 96 -15.10 1.42 13.98
CA ALA A 96 -15.98 0.27 14.15
C ALA A 96 -15.37 -0.97 13.49
N ILE A 97 -15.60 -2.14 14.06
CA ILE A 97 -15.21 -3.41 13.47
C ILE A 97 -16.33 -3.83 12.51
N ASP A 98 -16.00 -3.88 11.24
CA ASP A 98 -16.85 -4.44 10.20
C ASP A 98 -16.29 -5.80 9.77
N ALA A 99 -16.94 -6.88 10.20
CA ALA A 99 -16.52 -8.25 9.87
C ALA A 99 -16.58 -8.55 8.35
N ALA A 100 -17.29 -7.74 7.59
CA ALA A 100 -17.34 -7.86 6.12
C ALA A 100 -16.10 -7.25 5.43
N ASP A 101 -15.27 -6.50 6.17
CA ASP A 101 -14.01 -6.00 5.68
C ASP A 101 -12.91 -7.05 5.85
N PRO A 102 -12.20 -7.46 4.78
CA PRO A 102 -11.19 -8.52 4.86
C PRO A 102 -10.05 -8.21 5.85
N VAL A 103 -9.64 -6.95 5.97
CA VAL A 103 -8.59 -6.54 6.91
C VAL A 103 -9.10 -6.63 8.35
N MET A 104 -10.33 -6.18 8.61
CA MET A 104 -10.94 -6.27 9.93
C MET A 104 -11.16 -7.73 10.35
N ALA A 105 -11.57 -8.60 9.41
CA ALA A 105 -11.69 -10.04 9.64
C ALA A 105 -10.32 -10.68 9.95
N ALA A 106 -9.27 -10.33 9.22
CA ALA A 106 -7.90 -10.79 9.46
C ALA A 106 -7.40 -10.37 10.86
N LEU A 107 -7.63 -9.11 11.25
CA LEU A 107 -7.25 -8.60 12.57
C LEU A 107 -8.06 -9.24 13.70
N ALA A 108 -9.36 -9.52 13.48
CA ALA A 108 -10.19 -10.20 14.47
C ALA A 108 -9.72 -11.65 14.70
N ALA A 109 -9.26 -12.33 13.66
CA ALA A 109 -8.74 -13.70 13.75
C ALA A 109 -7.35 -13.75 14.41
N HIS A 110 -6.50 -12.76 14.17
CA HIS A 110 -5.14 -12.73 14.70
C HIS A 110 -5.08 -12.14 16.13
N GLY A 111 -5.82 -11.07 16.38
CA GLY A 111 -5.80 -10.34 17.66
C GLY A 111 -4.56 -9.48 17.88
N THR A 112 -4.13 -9.37 19.14
CA THR A 112 -2.90 -8.65 19.52
C THR A 112 -1.66 -9.34 18.93
N GLY A 113 -0.68 -8.53 18.55
CA GLY A 113 0.52 -9.00 17.85
C GLY A 113 0.38 -9.03 16.33
N ALA A 114 -0.83 -8.84 15.77
CA ALA A 114 -1.03 -8.79 14.32
C ALA A 114 -0.12 -7.73 13.68
N PRO A 115 0.70 -8.08 12.68
CA PRO A 115 1.47 -7.10 11.93
C PRO A 115 0.55 -6.30 11.02
N VAL A 116 0.76 -4.99 10.96
CA VAL A 116 -0.03 -4.06 10.15
C VAL A 116 0.84 -3.04 9.45
N GLY A 117 0.45 -2.70 8.22
CA GLY A 117 0.97 -1.56 7.49
C GLY A 117 -0.06 -0.44 7.46
N VAL A 118 0.37 0.80 7.69
CA VAL A 118 -0.48 1.99 7.70
C VAL A 118 0.07 3.01 6.70
N LEU A 119 -0.83 3.59 5.91
CA LEU A 119 -0.50 4.70 5.02
C LEU A 119 -1.49 5.85 5.25
N GLY A 120 -0.97 6.95 5.76
CA GLY A 120 -1.67 8.23 5.76
C GLY A 120 -1.46 8.94 4.42
N LEU A 121 -2.55 9.28 3.76
CA LEU A 121 -2.53 9.97 2.47
C LEU A 121 -3.46 11.17 2.50
N GLU A 122 -2.91 12.35 2.21
CA GLU A 122 -3.64 13.59 1.97
C GLU A 122 -3.55 13.92 0.47
N PRO A 123 -4.53 13.47 -0.36
CA PRO A 123 -4.38 13.50 -1.81
C PRO A 123 -4.25 14.92 -2.38
N HIS A 124 -4.99 15.91 -1.86
CA HIS A 124 -4.99 17.28 -2.38
C HIS A 124 -3.64 18.00 -2.20
N THR A 125 -2.85 17.63 -1.19
CA THR A 125 -1.47 18.13 -1.00
C THR A 125 -0.41 17.16 -1.52
N ARG A 126 -0.81 15.97 -1.97
CA ARG A 126 0.08 14.85 -2.35
C ARG A 126 1.03 14.42 -1.24
N ARG A 127 0.66 14.64 0.02
CA ARG A 127 1.43 14.23 1.18
C ARG A 127 1.05 12.82 1.60
N ARG A 128 2.05 12.00 1.90
CA ARG A 128 1.83 10.65 2.45
C ARG A 128 2.97 10.23 3.35
N ASN A 129 2.62 9.60 4.46
CA ASN A 129 3.56 8.99 5.39
C ASN A 129 3.15 7.55 5.64
N ARG A 130 4.14 6.68 5.82
CA ARG A 130 3.96 5.28 6.21
C ARG A 130 4.31 5.07 7.67
N MET A 131 3.57 4.17 8.29
CA MET A 131 3.88 3.58 9.58
C MET A 131 3.53 2.11 9.53
N ASN A 132 4.47 1.25 9.90
CA ASN A 132 4.24 -0.18 10.07
C ASN A 132 4.42 -0.54 11.53
N GLY A 133 3.70 -1.54 12.01
CA GLY A 133 3.76 -1.91 13.41
C GLY A 133 2.94 -3.13 13.75
N HIS A 134 2.59 -3.26 15.02
CA HIS A 134 1.84 -4.41 15.53
C HIS A 134 0.65 -3.94 16.36
N VAL A 135 -0.45 -4.67 16.26
CA VAL A 135 -1.65 -4.43 17.07
C VAL A 135 -1.34 -4.74 18.54
N VAL A 136 -1.58 -3.78 19.40
CA VAL A 136 -1.45 -3.96 20.89
C VAL A 136 -2.79 -3.96 21.58
N ARG A 137 -3.85 -3.48 20.93
CA ARG A 137 -5.22 -3.51 21.42
C ARG A 137 -6.19 -3.57 20.23
N TRP A 138 -7.18 -4.42 20.35
CA TRP A 138 -8.22 -4.62 19.36
C TRP A 138 -9.56 -4.92 20.06
N GLY A 139 -10.62 -4.25 19.68
CA GLY A 139 -11.95 -4.51 20.23
C GLY A 139 -13.02 -3.55 19.75
N ALA A 140 -14.26 -4.01 19.70
CA ALA A 140 -15.40 -3.27 19.15
C ALA A 140 -15.66 -1.91 19.84
N GLN A 141 -15.41 -1.83 21.14
CA GLN A 141 -15.57 -0.58 21.91
C GLN A 141 -14.26 0.19 22.07
N GLN A 142 -13.13 -0.43 21.79
CA GLN A 142 -11.79 0.10 22.06
C GLN A 142 -11.09 0.57 20.81
N GLY A 143 -11.61 0.24 19.61
CA GLY A 143 -10.96 0.49 18.36
C GLY A 143 -9.68 -0.32 18.18
N LEU A 144 -8.75 0.22 17.44
CA LEU A 144 -7.45 -0.37 17.09
C LEU A 144 -6.34 0.47 17.69
N SER A 145 -5.39 -0.16 18.39
CA SER A 145 -4.15 0.50 18.83
C SER A 145 -2.95 -0.23 18.27
N ILE A 146 -1.98 0.51 17.75
CA ILE A 146 -0.81 0.00 17.04
C ILE A 146 0.44 0.58 17.71
N THR A 147 1.42 -0.29 18.03
CA THR A 147 2.78 0.14 18.35
C THR A 147 3.59 0.27 17.08
N VAL A 148 4.42 1.31 17.00
CA VAL A 148 5.22 1.62 15.80
C VAL A 148 6.48 0.76 15.79
N ALA A 149 6.73 0.09 14.67
CA ALA A 149 7.99 -0.59 14.38
C ALA A 149 8.82 0.20 13.36
N GLN A 150 8.14 0.83 12.38
CA GLN A 150 8.77 1.63 11.35
C GLN A 150 7.91 2.84 11.01
N SER A 151 8.53 4.00 10.80
CA SER A 151 7.85 5.19 10.27
C SER A 151 8.79 5.96 9.35
N PHE A 152 8.29 6.32 8.16
CA PHE A 152 9.04 7.09 7.17
C PHE A 152 8.14 7.83 6.18
N GLY A 153 8.66 8.93 5.64
CA GLY A 153 8.01 9.68 4.57
C GLY A 153 8.09 8.96 3.23
N ASN A 154 7.12 9.21 2.38
CA ASN A 154 7.08 8.69 1.01
C ASN A 154 7.05 9.81 -0.02
N CYS A 155 7.64 9.54 -1.19
CA CYS A 155 7.66 10.46 -2.32
C CYS A 155 6.24 10.85 -2.76
N PRO A 156 5.96 12.14 -3.09
CA PRO A 156 4.64 12.60 -3.53
C PRO A 156 4.27 12.20 -4.96
N LYS A 157 5.16 11.53 -5.67
CA LYS A 157 4.97 11.18 -7.09
C LYS A 157 3.73 10.31 -7.31
N TYR A 158 3.09 10.52 -8.47
CA TYR A 158 1.97 9.74 -9.01
C TYR A 158 0.67 9.85 -8.21
N ILE A 159 0.56 10.74 -7.22
CA ILE A 159 -0.68 10.96 -6.49
C ILE A 159 -1.57 11.91 -7.31
N GLN A 160 -2.72 11.44 -7.70
CA GLN A 160 -3.79 12.24 -8.30
C GLN A 160 -4.45 13.08 -7.21
N ALA A 161 -4.37 14.42 -7.31
CA ALA A 161 -4.88 15.29 -6.26
C ALA A 161 -6.40 15.35 -6.31
N ARG A 162 -7.04 15.10 -5.18
CA ARG A 162 -8.48 15.18 -4.97
C ARG A 162 -8.81 15.51 -3.52
N ALA A 163 -9.92 16.17 -3.28
CA ALA A 163 -10.37 16.53 -1.94
C ALA A 163 -11.59 15.71 -1.54
N PRO A 164 -11.62 15.17 -0.30
CA PRO A 164 -12.79 14.48 0.21
C PRO A 164 -13.91 15.46 0.53
N GLY A 165 -15.16 15.04 0.31
CA GLY A 165 -16.36 15.70 0.77
C GLY A 165 -17.35 14.67 1.30
N LEU A 166 -18.13 15.02 2.33
CA LEU A 166 -19.17 14.12 2.84
C LEU A 166 -20.23 13.86 1.77
N ARG A 167 -20.71 12.65 1.69
CA ARG A 167 -21.88 12.30 0.87
C ARG A 167 -23.13 12.91 1.48
N ALA A 168 -24.04 13.39 0.63
CA ALA A 168 -25.29 14.01 1.06
C ALA A 168 -26.24 13.04 1.79
N ALA A 169 -26.17 11.75 1.45
CA ALA A 169 -26.89 10.68 2.11
C ALA A 169 -25.93 9.53 2.44
N VAL A 170 -25.86 9.16 3.69
CA VAL A 170 -25.16 7.94 4.14
C VAL A 170 -26.22 6.85 4.25
N THR A 171 -26.22 5.92 3.29
CA THR A 171 -27.06 4.72 3.36
C THR A 171 -26.48 3.73 4.36
N PRO A 172 -27.31 2.91 5.02
CA PRO A 172 -26.81 1.82 5.86
C PRO A 172 -25.83 0.93 5.09
N PRO A 173 -24.83 0.35 5.75
CA PRO A 173 -23.90 -0.57 5.10
C PRO A 173 -24.65 -1.69 4.37
N GLN A 174 -24.31 -1.92 3.12
CA GLN A 174 -24.83 -3.04 2.36
C GLN A 174 -24.01 -4.31 2.64
N PRO A 175 -24.60 -5.50 2.50
CA PRO A 175 -23.85 -6.75 2.62
C PRO A 175 -22.68 -6.76 1.62
N ALA A 176 -21.52 -7.21 2.08
CA ALA A 176 -20.38 -7.39 1.21
C ALA A 176 -20.66 -8.53 0.21
N GLN A 177 -20.25 -8.34 -1.03
CA GLN A 177 -20.37 -9.32 -2.10
C GLN A 177 -19.02 -10.00 -2.32
N ALA A 178 -18.99 -11.32 -2.15
CA ALA A 178 -17.82 -12.12 -2.54
C ALA A 178 -17.72 -12.22 -4.06
N LEU A 179 -16.53 -12.02 -4.60
CA LEU A 179 -16.23 -12.08 -6.03
C LEU A 179 -15.30 -13.26 -6.31
N GLY A 180 -15.61 -14.02 -7.35
CA GLY A 180 -14.75 -15.08 -7.85
C GLY A 180 -13.48 -14.56 -8.55
N PRO A 181 -12.59 -15.47 -9.00
CA PRO A 181 -11.33 -15.09 -9.65
C PRO A 181 -11.49 -14.33 -10.98
N ALA A 182 -12.65 -14.43 -11.64
CA ALA A 182 -12.94 -13.70 -12.87
C ALA A 182 -13.37 -12.25 -12.62
N LEU A 183 -13.71 -11.90 -11.37
CA LEU A 183 -14.43 -10.68 -10.99
C LEU A 183 -15.75 -10.55 -11.77
N ASP A 184 -16.51 -9.50 -11.51
CA ASP A 184 -17.70 -9.17 -12.30
C ASP A 184 -17.46 -7.93 -13.18
N ALA A 185 -18.43 -7.60 -14.00
CA ALA A 185 -18.33 -6.50 -14.95
C ALA A 185 -18.16 -5.13 -14.26
N ASP A 186 -18.80 -4.93 -13.10
CA ASP A 186 -18.74 -3.68 -12.35
C ASP A 186 -17.36 -3.50 -11.70
N ALA A 187 -16.79 -4.55 -11.13
CA ALA A 187 -15.42 -4.54 -10.62
C ALA A 187 -14.39 -4.25 -11.72
N LEU A 188 -14.54 -4.89 -12.89
CA LEU A 188 -13.66 -4.63 -14.04
C LEU A 188 -13.83 -3.20 -14.58
N ALA A 189 -15.05 -2.66 -14.61
CA ALA A 189 -15.31 -1.27 -15.01
C ALA A 189 -14.67 -0.28 -14.02
N LEU A 190 -14.73 -0.55 -12.70
CA LEU A 190 -14.05 0.26 -11.70
C LEU A 190 -12.53 0.24 -11.91
N ILE A 191 -11.93 -0.93 -12.11
CA ILE A 191 -10.48 -1.07 -12.38
C ILE A 191 -10.10 -0.27 -13.63
N ALA A 192 -10.87 -0.40 -14.71
CA ALA A 192 -10.58 0.25 -15.99
C ALA A 192 -10.65 1.78 -15.94
N ARG A 193 -11.56 2.37 -15.12
CA ARG A 193 -11.67 3.84 -14.99
C ARG A 193 -10.78 4.43 -13.89
N SER A 194 -10.16 3.59 -13.07
CA SER A 194 -9.36 4.03 -11.92
C SER A 194 -7.99 4.56 -12.33
N ASP A 195 -7.55 5.61 -11.64
CA ASP A 195 -6.22 6.21 -11.74
C ASP A 195 -5.36 5.96 -10.50
N THR A 196 -5.91 5.24 -9.52
CA THR A 196 -5.30 5.00 -8.22
C THR A 196 -5.72 3.63 -7.68
N LEU A 197 -4.77 2.91 -7.11
CA LEU A 197 -5.02 1.74 -6.28
C LEU A 197 -4.06 1.72 -5.09
N PHE A 198 -4.39 0.91 -4.08
CA PHE A 198 -3.50 0.62 -2.96
C PHE A 198 -3.15 -0.86 -2.98
N ILE A 199 -1.91 -1.17 -2.59
CA ILE A 199 -1.38 -2.52 -2.62
C ILE A 199 -0.80 -2.86 -1.24
N ALA A 200 -1.34 -3.90 -0.61
CA ALA A 200 -0.79 -4.50 0.60
C ALA A 200 0.09 -5.69 0.24
N SER A 201 1.22 -5.81 0.90
CA SER A 201 2.17 -6.91 0.73
C SER A 201 2.81 -7.26 2.09
N ALA A 202 3.35 -8.44 2.22
CA ALA A 202 4.02 -8.90 3.41
C ALA A 202 5.35 -9.56 3.07
N SER A 203 6.34 -9.43 3.95
CA SER A 203 7.67 -10.02 3.75
C SER A 203 7.67 -11.55 3.88
N ALA A 204 6.65 -12.12 4.52
CA ALA A 204 6.45 -13.56 4.68
C ALA A 204 4.97 -13.85 4.96
N ALA A 205 4.56 -15.12 4.88
CA ALA A 205 3.21 -15.56 5.27
C ALA A 205 2.93 -15.33 6.77
N ARG A 206 3.97 -15.26 7.60
CA ARG A 206 3.94 -14.91 9.03
C ARG A 206 5.12 -13.98 9.33
N PRO A 207 5.00 -12.68 8.98
CA PRO A 207 6.09 -11.74 9.14
C PRO A 207 6.27 -11.32 10.60
N GLY A 208 7.43 -10.76 10.92
CA GLY A 208 7.70 -10.10 12.20
C GLY A 208 8.79 -10.75 13.06
N ALA A 209 9.56 -11.70 12.51
CA ALA A 209 10.67 -12.32 13.20
C ALA A 209 11.95 -11.47 13.18
N GLN A 210 12.12 -10.60 12.16
CA GLN A 210 13.32 -9.80 11.96
C GLN A 210 12.99 -8.33 11.75
N ARG A 211 13.97 -7.46 12.04
CA ARG A 211 13.85 -6.03 11.71
C ARG A 211 13.65 -5.87 10.19
N GLY A 212 12.74 -4.99 9.81
CA GLY A 212 12.38 -4.77 8.41
C GLY A 212 11.27 -5.67 7.89
N GLU A 213 10.98 -6.80 8.55
CA GLU A 213 9.83 -7.64 8.21
C GLU A 213 8.51 -7.01 8.68
N GLY A 214 7.44 -7.34 7.99
CA GLY A 214 6.12 -6.87 8.36
C GLY A 214 5.14 -6.89 7.20
N VAL A 215 4.07 -6.13 7.38
CA VAL A 215 3.07 -5.82 6.36
C VAL A 215 3.24 -4.38 5.93
N ASP A 216 3.21 -4.16 4.63
CA ASP A 216 3.23 -2.84 4.01
C ASP A 216 1.93 -2.57 3.26
N ILE A 217 1.54 -1.28 3.21
CA ILE A 217 0.55 -0.79 2.28
C ILE A 217 1.11 0.40 1.50
N SER A 218 0.95 0.39 0.18
CA SER A 218 1.50 1.40 -0.73
C SER A 218 0.44 1.92 -1.68
N HIS A 219 0.58 3.18 -2.06
CA HIS A 219 -0.18 3.81 -3.13
C HIS A 219 0.46 3.53 -4.48
N ARG A 220 -0.35 3.23 -5.49
CA ARG A 220 0.01 3.16 -6.91
C ARG A 220 -0.91 4.08 -7.69
N GLY A 221 -0.34 4.93 -8.52
CA GLY A 221 -1.11 5.83 -9.36
C GLY A 221 -0.68 5.76 -10.81
N GLY A 222 -1.63 6.04 -11.69
CA GLY A 222 -1.47 6.06 -13.13
C GLY A 222 -2.45 7.03 -13.78
N GLU A 223 -2.56 6.98 -15.07
CA GLU A 223 -3.71 7.55 -15.77
C GLU A 223 -4.89 6.57 -15.70
N PRO A 224 -6.14 7.00 -15.84
CA PRO A 224 -7.25 6.06 -15.92
C PRO A 224 -6.98 4.93 -16.91
N GLY A 225 -7.19 3.69 -16.48
CA GLY A 225 -6.87 2.50 -17.27
C GLY A 225 -5.39 2.06 -17.19
N PHE A 226 -4.59 2.58 -16.27
CA PHE A 226 -3.19 2.16 -16.12
C PHE A 226 -3.01 0.70 -15.68
N VAL A 227 -4.04 0.09 -15.11
CA VAL A 227 -4.10 -1.35 -14.83
C VAL A 227 -4.82 -2.03 -15.98
N LEU A 228 -4.13 -2.92 -16.69
CA LEU A 228 -4.72 -3.68 -17.78
C LEU A 228 -5.23 -5.02 -17.26
N ALA A 229 -6.50 -5.31 -17.49
CA ALA A 229 -7.09 -6.63 -17.25
C ALA A 229 -6.97 -7.50 -18.51
N LYS A 230 -6.47 -8.72 -18.35
CA LYS A 230 -6.30 -9.69 -19.43
C LYS A 230 -6.90 -11.02 -19.01
N HIS A 231 -7.78 -11.56 -19.85
CA HIS A 231 -8.27 -12.93 -19.69
C HIS A 231 -7.30 -13.88 -20.38
N THR A 232 -6.82 -14.88 -19.64
CA THR A 232 -5.90 -15.91 -20.10
C THR A 232 -6.49 -17.29 -19.87
N THR A 233 -5.82 -18.33 -20.33
CA THR A 233 -6.20 -19.72 -20.03
C THR A 233 -6.11 -20.07 -18.55
N GLU A 234 -5.30 -19.32 -17.80
CA GLU A 234 -5.09 -19.49 -16.35
C GLU A 234 -6.05 -18.62 -15.51
N GLY A 235 -6.86 -17.77 -16.15
CA GLY A 235 -7.84 -16.90 -15.50
C GLY A 235 -7.60 -15.42 -15.78
N LEU A 236 -8.06 -14.55 -14.88
CA LEU A 236 -7.92 -13.11 -14.99
C LEU A 236 -6.57 -12.65 -14.43
N GLU A 237 -5.83 -11.94 -15.24
CA GLU A 237 -4.60 -11.26 -14.86
C GLU A 237 -4.80 -9.74 -14.87
N LEU A 238 -4.23 -9.06 -13.86
CA LEU A 238 -4.09 -7.61 -13.83
C LEU A 238 -2.62 -7.23 -14.01
N TRP A 239 -2.34 -6.38 -14.97
CA TRP A 239 -0.99 -5.93 -15.27
C TRP A 239 -0.82 -4.50 -14.80
N LEU A 240 0.09 -4.26 -13.85
CA LEU A 240 0.30 -3.00 -13.15
C LEU A 240 1.72 -2.46 -13.40
N PRO A 241 1.89 -1.25 -13.98
CA PRO A 241 3.21 -0.66 -14.17
C PRO A 241 3.86 -0.24 -12.85
N ASP A 242 5.17 -0.43 -12.73
CA ASP A 242 5.98 0.10 -11.64
C ASP A 242 6.88 1.22 -12.16
N TYR A 243 6.52 2.44 -11.82
CA TYR A 243 7.23 3.67 -12.19
C TYR A 243 8.35 4.00 -11.20
N PRO A 244 9.36 4.83 -11.61
CA PRO A 244 10.46 5.24 -10.75
C PRO A 244 10.00 5.88 -9.44
N GLY A 245 10.28 5.23 -8.31
CA GLY A 245 9.92 5.67 -6.96
C GLY A 245 11.12 6.13 -6.12
N ASN A 246 11.09 5.81 -4.82
CA ASN A 246 12.12 6.12 -3.83
C ASN A 246 13.26 5.08 -3.76
N LEU A 247 13.18 4.00 -4.51
CA LEU A 247 14.15 2.90 -4.55
C LEU A 247 14.24 2.05 -3.25
N PHE A 248 13.30 2.21 -2.34
CA PHE A 248 13.24 1.38 -1.12
C PHE A 248 12.82 -0.06 -1.43
N PHE A 249 12.01 -0.25 -2.49
CA PHE A 249 11.50 -1.55 -2.94
C PHE A 249 10.56 -2.27 -1.95
N ASN A 250 9.98 -1.58 -0.97
CA ASN A 250 9.17 -2.23 0.08
C ASN A 250 8.16 -3.24 -0.50
N THR A 251 7.21 -2.80 -1.33
CA THR A 251 6.22 -3.70 -1.96
C THR A 251 6.88 -4.80 -2.79
N LEU A 252 7.85 -4.43 -3.63
CA LEU A 252 8.46 -5.39 -4.57
C LEU A 252 9.38 -6.39 -3.85
N GLY A 253 10.08 -5.95 -2.79
CA GLY A 253 10.88 -6.79 -1.94
C GLY A 253 10.04 -7.81 -1.18
N ASN A 254 8.90 -7.37 -0.65
CA ASN A 254 7.91 -8.26 -0.05
C ASN A 254 7.44 -9.32 -1.06
N LEU A 255 7.02 -8.89 -2.26
CA LEU A 255 6.50 -9.79 -3.29
C LEU A 255 7.55 -10.76 -3.84
N ALA A 256 8.83 -10.40 -3.80
CA ALA A 256 9.91 -11.30 -4.17
C ALA A 256 10.08 -12.47 -3.17
N GLN A 257 9.70 -12.28 -1.92
CA GLN A 257 9.76 -13.31 -0.87
C GLN A 257 8.40 -13.99 -0.65
N HIS A 258 7.32 -13.23 -0.68
CA HIS A 258 5.95 -13.71 -0.47
C HIS A 258 5.03 -13.14 -1.56
N PRO A 259 4.72 -13.92 -2.61
CA PRO A 259 4.09 -13.38 -3.81
C PRO A 259 2.58 -13.08 -3.68
N LEU A 260 1.96 -13.31 -2.51
CA LEU A 260 0.58 -12.94 -2.30
C LEU A 260 0.45 -11.45 -1.99
N THR A 261 -0.62 -10.84 -2.48
CA THR A 261 -0.89 -9.41 -2.34
C THR A 261 -2.38 -9.11 -2.27
N GLY A 262 -2.72 -8.06 -1.54
CA GLY A 262 -4.06 -7.48 -1.50
C GLY A 262 -4.09 -6.15 -2.23
N LEU A 263 -5.02 -5.99 -3.14
CA LEU A 263 -5.26 -4.76 -3.88
C LEU A 263 -6.54 -4.12 -3.39
N LEU A 264 -6.57 -2.79 -3.35
CA LEU A 264 -7.75 -2.02 -2.99
C LEU A 264 -7.96 -0.91 -4.01
N TRP A 265 -9.14 -0.90 -4.62
CA TRP A 265 -9.66 0.24 -5.34
C TRP A 265 -10.75 0.92 -4.52
N VAL A 266 -10.75 2.24 -4.57
CA VAL A 266 -11.78 3.09 -3.96
C VAL A 266 -12.61 3.65 -5.10
N ASP A 267 -13.92 3.44 -5.07
CA ASP A 267 -14.82 4.21 -5.89
C ASP A 267 -14.96 5.61 -5.28
N TYR A 268 -14.28 6.56 -5.89
CA TYR A 268 -14.23 7.93 -5.39
C TYR A 268 -15.54 8.71 -5.59
N GLU A 269 -16.50 8.17 -6.34
CA GLU A 269 -17.80 8.78 -6.59
C GLU A 269 -18.81 8.43 -5.50
N ASP A 270 -18.83 7.16 -5.07
CA ASP A 270 -19.84 6.67 -4.13
C ASP A 270 -19.28 6.08 -2.82
N GLY A 271 -17.96 5.99 -2.70
CA GLY A 271 -17.30 5.47 -1.49
C GLY A 271 -17.27 3.95 -1.41
N GLY A 272 -17.51 3.22 -2.51
CA GLY A 272 -17.36 1.77 -2.59
C GLY A 272 -15.90 1.33 -2.46
N LEU A 273 -15.68 0.12 -1.96
CA LEU A 273 -14.35 -0.51 -1.81
C LEU A 273 -14.33 -1.86 -2.54
N LEU A 274 -13.41 -2.00 -3.50
CA LEU A 274 -13.11 -3.26 -4.16
C LEU A 274 -11.80 -3.81 -3.60
N HIS A 275 -11.89 -4.89 -2.86
CA HIS A 275 -10.75 -5.65 -2.35
C HIS A 275 -10.48 -6.83 -3.28
N VAL A 276 -9.24 -7.01 -3.73
CA VAL A 276 -8.86 -8.12 -4.61
C VAL A 276 -7.63 -8.83 -4.05
N ALA A 277 -7.73 -10.13 -3.86
CA ALA A 277 -6.60 -11.01 -3.57
C ALA A 277 -5.92 -11.43 -4.87
N ALA A 278 -4.60 -11.38 -4.93
CA ALA A 278 -3.86 -11.76 -6.10
C ALA A 278 -2.50 -12.40 -5.75
N ARG A 279 -1.96 -13.14 -6.72
CA ARG A 279 -0.56 -13.62 -6.72
C ARG A 279 0.24 -12.79 -7.72
N ALA A 280 1.34 -12.25 -7.28
CA ALA A 280 2.18 -11.34 -8.05
C ALA A 280 3.41 -12.03 -8.64
N GLU A 281 3.81 -11.59 -9.83
CA GLU A 281 5.08 -11.85 -10.46
C GLU A 281 5.69 -10.54 -10.95
N LEU A 282 7.02 -10.37 -10.76
CA LEU A 282 7.76 -9.20 -11.24
C LEU A 282 8.34 -9.46 -12.62
N LEU A 283 7.88 -8.69 -13.61
CA LEU A 283 8.37 -8.74 -14.97
C LEU A 283 9.34 -7.58 -15.24
N TRP A 284 10.49 -7.89 -15.84
CA TRP A 284 11.56 -6.94 -16.09
C TRP A 284 11.81 -6.71 -17.60
N GLY A 285 11.11 -7.46 -18.43
CA GLY A 285 11.26 -7.41 -19.89
C GLY A 285 10.86 -6.05 -20.47
N GLU A 286 11.49 -5.65 -21.56
CA GLU A 286 11.14 -4.42 -22.26
C GLU A 286 9.77 -4.54 -22.94
N ALA A 287 9.49 -5.68 -23.53
CA ALA A 287 8.19 -5.98 -24.13
C ALA A 287 7.02 -5.90 -23.12
N ASP A 288 7.25 -6.32 -21.88
CA ASP A 288 6.22 -6.25 -20.83
C ASP A 288 5.85 -4.81 -20.49
N ARG A 289 6.80 -3.88 -20.58
CA ARG A 289 6.63 -2.46 -20.25
C ARG A 289 6.09 -1.62 -21.40
N ALA A 290 6.06 -2.14 -22.60
CA ALA A 290 5.69 -1.40 -23.81
C ALA A 290 4.37 -0.61 -23.70
N PRO A 291 3.29 -1.11 -23.04
CA PRO A 291 2.08 -0.35 -22.86
C PRO A 291 2.21 0.91 -21.97
N TRP A 292 3.30 1.00 -21.18
CA TRP A 292 3.46 2.09 -20.20
C TRP A 292 4.82 2.80 -20.36
N PRO A 293 4.88 3.87 -21.16
CA PRO A 293 6.08 4.70 -21.25
C PRO A 293 6.57 5.16 -19.88
N GLY A 294 7.86 4.97 -19.60
CA GLY A 294 8.48 5.35 -18.33
C GLY A 294 8.36 4.32 -17.19
N ALA A 295 7.62 3.22 -17.37
CA ALA A 295 7.64 2.12 -16.41
C ALA A 295 9.01 1.40 -16.43
N GLN A 296 9.48 1.01 -15.26
CA GLN A 296 10.73 0.25 -15.09
C GLN A 296 10.49 -1.27 -15.05
N ARG A 297 9.33 -1.67 -14.61
CA ARG A 297 8.89 -3.06 -14.38
C ARG A 297 7.38 -3.13 -14.50
N VAL A 298 6.87 -4.36 -14.53
CA VAL A 298 5.44 -4.64 -14.47
C VAL A 298 5.20 -5.69 -13.39
N LEU A 299 4.16 -5.52 -12.61
CA LEU A 299 3.59 -6.56 -11.78
C LEU A 299 2.50 -7.26 -12.59
N ARG A 300 2.68 -8.57 -12.84
CA ARG A 300 1.64 -9.46 -13.33
C ARG A 300 0.94 -10.07 -12.12
N LEU A 301 -0.34 -9.89 -12.00
CA LEU A 301 -1.15 -10.18 -10.82
C LEU A 301 -2.25 -11.16 -11.21
N GLN A 302 -2.08 -12.46 -10.91
CA GLN A 302 -3.12 -13.47 -11.08
C GLN A 302 -4.20 -13.25 -10.02
N VAL A 303 -5.42 -12.96 -10.42
CA VAL A 303 -6.55 -12.74 -9.50
C VAL A 303 -6.97 -14.05 -8.86
N LEU A 304 -7.13 -14.05 -7.54
CA LEU A 304 -7.57 -15.20 -6.74
C LEU A 304 -9.03 -15.07 -6.29
N GLY A 305 -9.56 -13.85 -6.26
CA GLY A 305 -10.92 -13.52 -5.84
C GLY A 305 -10.95 -12.13 -5.23
N GLY A 306 -12.11 -11.73 -4.72
CA GLY A 306 -12.26 -10.40 -4.13
C GLY A 306 -13.51 -10.24 -3.29
N VAL A 307 -13.68 -9.02 -2.78
CA VAL A 307 -14.86 -8.59 -2.03
C VAL A 307 -15.24 -7.19 -2.48
N TRP A 308 -16.48 -7.01 -2.90
CA TRP A 308 -17.05 -5.69 -3.13
C TRP A 308 -17.84 -5.22 -1.92
N ARG A 309 -17.59 -4.00 -1.47
CA ARG A 309 -18.29 -3.34 -0.38
C ARG A 309 -18.85 -2.01 -0.88
N ALA A 310 -20.13 -2.03 -1.27
CA ALA A 310 -20.81 -0.85 -1.77
C ALA A 310 -20.92 0.21 -0.68
N GLN A 311 -20.59 1.46 -1.03
CA GLN A 311 -20.78 2.63 -0.17
C GLN A 311 -20.15 2.48 1.24
N ALA A 312 -19.05 1.75 1.33
CA ALA A 312 -18.33 1.47 2.58
C ALA A 312 -17.80 2.73 3.28
N LEU A 313 -17.56 3.80 2.52
CA LEU A 313 -17.07 5.08 3.03
C LEU A 313 -18.16 6.17 2.98
N PRO A 314 -18.21 7.06 3.97
CA PRO A 314 -19.15 8.21 3.99
C PRO A 314 -18.68 9.35 3.07
N TRP A 315 -17.62 9.14 2.31
CA TRP A 315 -16.92 10.15 1.52
C TRP A 315 -17.16 9.97 0.02
N ARG A 316 -17.15 11.07 -0.68
CA ARG A 316 -16.90 11.18 -2.12
C ARG A 316 -15.76 12.17 -2.32
N TRP A 317 -15.11 12.10 -3.47
CA TRP A 317 -13.98 13.00 -3.74
C TRP A 317 -14.25 13.85 -4.98
N THR A 318 -13.59 15.01 -5.03
CA THR A 318 -13.59 15.84 -6.25
C THR A 318 -12.94 15.10 -7.41
N VAL A 319 -13.23 15.55 -8.64
CA VAL A 319 -12.50 15.09 -9.84
C VAL A 319 -10.99 15.27 -9.62
N ALA A 320 -10.23 14.27 -10.04
CA ALA A 320 -8.79 14.26 -9.84
C ALA A 320 -8.08 15.33 -10.67
N GLN A 321 -7.08 15.99 -10.07
CA GLN A 321 -6.09 16.78 -10.78
C GLN A 321 -4.86 15.91 -11.03
N PRO A 322 -4.46 15.69 -12.31
CA PRO A 322 -3.38 14.78 -12.66
C PRO A 322 -2.05 15.13 -11.99
N ALA A 323 -1.31 14.11 -11.60
CA ALA A 323 0.04 14.29 -11.07
C ALA A 323 0.97 14.85 -12.17
N PRO A 324 1.87 15.81 -11.83
CA PRO A 324 2.76 16.45 -12.80
C PRO A 324 3.62 15.47 -13.60
N GLN A 325 3.96 14.32 -13.01
CA GLN A 325 4.76 13.28 -13.66
C GLN A 325 4.07 12.73 -14.92
N PHE A 326 2.75 12.56 -14.91
CA PHE A 326 2.02 12.06 -16.08
C PHE A 326 1.94 13.10 -17.19
N GLN A 327 1.87 14.38 -16.86
CA GLN A 327 1.96 15.45 -17.85
C GLN A 327 3.32 15.44 -18.57
N ALA A 328 4.42 15.32 -17.80
CA ALA A 328 5.76 15.20 -18.36
C ALA A 328 5.94 13.94 -19.24
N MET A 329 5.38 12.81 -18.83
CA MET A 329 5.42 11.56 -19.61
C MET A 329 4.67 11.70 -20.93
N ARG A 330 3.48 12.33 -20.95
CA ARG A 330 2.74 12.59 -22.20
C ARG A 330 3.54 13.51 -23.14
N GLN A 331 4.11 14.59 -22.62
CA GLN A 331 4.93 15.51 -23.41
C GLN A 331 6.15 14.81 -24.02
N ALA A 332 6.82 13.95 -23.25
CA ALA A 332 7.94 13.16 -23.76
C ALA A 332 7.53 12.16 -24.85
N ALA A 333 6.35 11.53 -24.69
CA ALA A 333 5.84 10.59 -25.68
C ALA A 333 5.46 11.29 -27.01
N THR A 334 4.93 12.52 -26.95
CA THR A 334 4.61 13.31 -28.16
C THR A 334 5.81 13.96 -28.81
N ALA A 335 6.90 14.16 -28.05
CA ALA A 335 8.15 14.75 -28.58
C ALA A 335 9.09 13.68 -29.17
N ALA A 336 8.88 12.40 -28.94
CA ALA A 336 9.66 11.32 -29.55
C ALA A 336 9.40 11.32 -31.07
N PRO A 337 10.45 11.37 -31.94
CA PRO A 337 10.26 11.31 -33.38
C PRO A 337 9.58 9.99 -33.75
N ALA A 338 8.56 10.05 -34.59
CA ALA A 338 7.94 8.87 -35.18
C ALA A 338 9.06 8.02 -35.79
N THR A 339 9.23 6.77 -35.32
CA THR A 339 10.16 5.83 -35.91
C THR A 339 9.79 5.68 -37.38
N PRO A 340 10.69 5.96 -38.36
CA PRO A 340 10.38 5.75 -39.77
C PRO A 340 10.05 4.26 -39.94
N GLY A 341 8.91 3.99 -40.56
CA GLY A 341 8.36 2.66 -40.71
C GLY A 341 9.36 1.65 -41.25
N ALA A 342 9.32 0.44 -40.67
CA ALA A 342 9.83 -0.75 -41.27
C ALA A 342 8.80 -1.36 -42.22
#